data_f1d83fd9c5a6e153c1b70afabf66fd21
#
_entry.id   f1d83fd9c5a6e153c1b70afabf66fd21
#
_cell.length_a   1.000
_cell.length_b   1.000
_cell.length_c   1.000
_cell.angle_alpha   90.00
_cell.angle_beta   90.00
_cell.angle_gamma   90.00
#
_symmetry.space_group_name_H-M   'P 1'
#
loop_
_entity.id
_entity.type
_entity.pdbx_description
1 polymer ?
#
loop_
_entity_poly.entity_id
_entity_poly.type
_entity_poly.pdbx_seq_one_letter_code
_entity_poly.pdbx_strand_id
1 'polypeptide(L)'
;MRTISYFWFFIGGENYIFKLIKKKKIKKESIKMNENDDKIEIIKRKAVQIFSEEEFDKKIKSGKKLIIKFGADPSRPDLHIGHSVPLRVLKQLQDLGHEIVFVIGDFTAMIGDPSGKSKTRPSLTFEQTRKSAETYLEQATKILDKDKTKIVFNSEWLNKMTFEDVIKLASKYTVARIMERDDFKNRFENNLPLSMHELLYPLMQGYDSVALNADIEIGGTDQTFNLLVGRELQKDYDQESQVVITFPLLVGLDGKEKMSKSLDNYIGISDSPFEKFEKSMKIPDDTLRQYFELATDLPTERINEIMNGDIREAHMLFAKELLKMYDDVSEFEEVKDRYLKIAQGGVPQDIPVFEVESNEINICDLLVQVGFATSKGEAKRMITGNGVKIDSIAQTNIQEIINLEKEKIVQFGKNKFVKVIKK
;
A
#
# COMPACT_ATOMS: atom_id res chain seq x y z
N MET A 1 -49.26 -44.93 -40.77
CA MET A 1 -48.73 -43.56 -41.01
C MET A 1 -48.80 -42.74 -39.75
N ARG A 2 -48.03 -43.01 -38.71
CA ARG A 2 -47.91 -42.20 -37.48
C ARG A 2 -46.59 -42.42 -36.68
N THR A 3 -45.43 -42.55 -37.36
CA THR A 3 -44.19 -42.87 -36.67
C THR A 3 -42.94 -42.08 -37.18
N ILE A 4 -43.18 -41.03 -38.04
CA ILE A 4 -42.03 -40.23 -38.58
C ILE A 4 -41.95 -38.84 -37.99
N SER A 5 -42.93 -38.41 -37.17
CA SER A 5 -43.02 -37.03 -36.66
C SER A 5 -42.20 -36.74 -35.39
N TYR A 6 -41.72 -37.78 -34.67
CA TYR A 6 -40.97 -37.61 -33.40
C TYR A 6 -39.47 -37.52 -33.56
N PHE A 7 -38.91 -37.89 -34.69
CA PHE A 7 -37.44 -37.93 -34.90
C PHE A 7 -36.84 -36.58 -35.32
N TRP A 8 -37.64 -35.67 -35.85
CA TRP A 8 -37.16 -34.34 -36.30
C TRP A 8 -37.07 -33.29 -35.18
N PHE A 9 -37.80 -33.48 -34.08
CA PHE A 9 -37.77 -32.51 -32.96
C PHE A 9 -36.52 -32.66 -32.10
N PHE A 10 -35.90 -33.83 -32.05
CA PHE A 10 -34.71 -34.09 -31.23
C PHE A 10 -33.39 -33.59 -31.89
N ILE A 11 -33.29 -33.66 -33.22
CA ILE A 11 -32.08 -33.23 -33.94
C ILE A 11 -31.98 -31.68 -33.99
N GLY A 12 -33.07 -30.97 -34.02
CA GLY A 12 -33.13 -29.49 -34.02
C GLY A 12 -32.82 -28.89 -32.66
N GLY A 13 -33.25 -29.53 -31.58
CA GLY A 13 -33.04 -29.08 -30.19
C GLY A 13 -31.58 -29.19 -29.71
N GLU A 14 -30.94 -30.30 -30.01
CA GLU A 14 -29.52 -30.49 -29.65
C GLU A 14 -28.59 -29.47 -30.34
N ASN A 15 -28.80 -29.18 -31.61
CA ASN A 15 -28.06 -28.18 -32.35
C ASN A 15 -28.26 -26.75 -31.81
N TYR A 16 -29.48 -26.44 -31.34
CA TYR A 16 -29.78 -25.13 -30.76
C TYR A 16 -29.15 -24.94 -29.38
N ILE A 17 -29.23 -25.94 -28.52
CA ILE A 17 -28.57 -25.96 -27.20
C ILE A 17 -27.05 -25.91 -27.34
N PHE A 18 -26.46 -26.68 -28.26
CA PHE A 18 -25.01 -26.65 -28.54
C PHE A 18 -24.54 -25.27 -29.05
N LYS A 19 -25.34 -24.62 -29.94
CA LYS A 19 -25.07 -23.24 -30.38
C LYS A 19 -25.19 -22.21 -29.27
N LEU A 20 -26.16 -22.36 -28.34
CA LEU A 20 -26.30 -21.48 -27.18
C LEU A 20 -25.16 -21.66 -26.17
N ILE A 21 -24.74 -22.90 -25.90
CA ILE A 21 -23.60 -23.21 -25.03
C ILE A 21 -22.31 -22.64 -25.66
N LYS A 22 -22.12 -22.85 -26.98
CA LYS A 22 -20.97 -22.30 -27.69
C LYS A 22 -20.95 -20.76 -27.70
N LYS A 23 -22.13 -20.11 -27.93
CA LYS A 23 -22.26 -18.63 -27.80
C LYS A 23 -21.98 -18.13 -26.38
N LYS A 24 -22.51 -18.81 -25.34
CA LYS A 24 -22.23 -18.46 -23.94
C LYS A 24 -20.76 -18.64 -23.59
N LYS A 25 -20.13 -19.71 -24.08
CA LYS A 25 -18.69 -19.96 -23.88
C LYS A 25 -17.82 -18.89 -24.55
N ILE A 26 -18.11 -18.55 -25.83
CA ILE A 26 -17.41 -17.50 -26.58
C ILE A 26 -17.60 -16.13 -25.89
N LYS A 27 -18.83 -15.80 -25.47
CA LYS A 27 -19.10 -14.55 -24.74
C LYS A 27 -18.36 -14.49 -23.39
N LYS A 28 -18.27 -15.61 -22.66
CA LYS A 28 -17.53 -15.70 -21.39
C LYS A 28 -16.02 -15.59 -21.60
N GLU A 29 -15.50 -16.19 -22.68
CA GLU A 29 -14.09 -16.09 -23.07
C GLU A 29 -13.72 -14.67 -23.52
N SER A 30 -14.58 -14.00 -24.32
CA SER A 30 -14.36 -12.61 -24.75
C SER A 30 -14.42 -11.62 -23.58
N ILE A 31 -15.35 -11.79 -22.62
CA ILE A 31 -15.41 -10.98 -21.40
C ILE A 31 -14.13 -11.18 -20.56
N LYS A 32 -13.68 -12.43 -20.39
CA LYS A 32 -12.46 -12.73 -19.65
C LYS A 32 -11.20 -12.20 -20.32
N MET A 33 -11.14 -12.17 -21.66
CA MET A 33 -10.06 -11.55 -22.41
C MET A 33 -10.02 -10.03 -22.15
N ASN A 34 -11.15 -9.32 -22.22
CA ASN A 34 -11.20 -7.89 -21.92
C ASN A 34 -10.75 -7.60 -20.48
N GLU A 35 -11.23 -8.38 -19.49
CA GLU A 35 -10.81 -8.20 -18.08
C GLU A 35 -9.31 -8.41 -17.86
N ASN A 36 -8.67 -9.30 -18.61
CA ASN A 36 -7.23 -9.53 -18.52
C ASN A 36 -6.45 -8.39 -19.19
N ASP A 37 -6.92 -7.87 -20.33
CA ASP A 37 -6.31 -6.75 -21.03
C ASP A 37 -6.39 -5.48 -20.16
N ASP A 38 -7.53 -5.24 -19.50
CA ASP A 38 -7.71 -4.14 -18.55
C ASP A 38 -6.70 -4.22 -17.39
N LYS A 39 -6.45 -5.43 -16.84
CA LYS A 39 -5.44 -5.61 -15.78
C LYS A 39 -4.03 -5.29 -16.26
N ILE A 40 -3.68 -5.73 -17.46
CA ILE A 40 -2.37 -5.45 -18.07
C ILE A 40 -2.20 -3.95 -18.29
N GLU A 41 -3.24 -3.26 -18.77
CA GLU A 41 -3.23 -1.81 -18.93
C GLU A 41 -3.03 -1.08 -17.59
N ILE A 42 -3.73 -1.49 -16.54
CA ILE A 42 -3.57 -0.94 -15.19
C ILE A 42 -2.12 -1.13 -14.69
N ILE A 43 -1.52 -2.31 -14.91
CA ILE A 43 -0.13 -2.57 -14.53
C ILE A 43 0.81 -1.60 -15.26
N LYS A 44 0.69 -1.48 -16.60
CA LYS A 44 1.53 -0.62 -17.42
C LYS A 44 1.36 0.86 -17.06
N ARG A 45 0.13 1.31 -16.83
CA ARG A 45 -0.15 2.69 -16.42
C ARG A 45 0.48 3.07 -15.09
N LYS A 46 0.48 2.15 -14.11
CA LYS A 46 1.07 2.40 -12.80
C LYS A 46 2.59 2.36 -12.80
N ALA A 47 3.20 1.66 -13.75
CA ALA A 47 4.65 1.53 -13.85
C ALA A 47 5.31 2.83 -14.33
N VAL A 48 6.44 3.19 -13.71
CA VAL A 48 7.36 4.21 -14.24
C VAL A 48 8.16 3.62 -15.37
N GLN A 49 8.64 2.39 -15.19
CA GLN A 49 9.45 1.69 -16.17
C GLN A 49 9.25 0.17 -16.08
N ILE A 50 9.26 -0.48 -17.24
CA ILE A 50 9.26 -1.93 -17.41
C ILE A 50 10.49 -2.30 -18.24
N PHE A 51 11.41 -3.08 -17.67
CA PHE A 51 12.63 -3.57 -18.33
C PHE A 51 12.46 -5.05 -18.75
N SER A 52 12.12 -5.43 -20.00
CA SER A 52 11.57 -4.60 -21.08
C SER A 52 10.07 -4.89 -21.25
N GLU A 53 9.32 -3.94 -21.84
CA GLU A 53 7.89 -4.14 -22.11
C GLU A 53 7.64 -5.31 -23.08
N GLU A 54 8.49 -5.50 -24.09
CA GLU A 54 8.37 -6.62 -25.02
C GLU A 54 8.50 -7.97 -24.32
N GLU A 55 9.48 -8.10 -23.41
CA GLU A 55 9.65 -9.32 -22.61
C GLU A 55 8.49 -9.53 -21.63
N PHE A 56 7.97 -8.46 -21.04
CA PHE A 56 6.78 -8.50 -20.19
C PHE A 56 5.59 -9.06 -20.96
N ASP A 57 5.27 -8.48 -22.11
CA ASP A 57 4.17 -8.91 -22.95
C ASP A 57 4.35 -10.39 -23.42
N LYS A 58 5.57 -10.77 -23.77
CA LYS A 58 5.90 -12.16 -24.15
C LYS A 58 5.67 -13.13 -22.98
N LYS A 59 6.15 -12.78 -21.78
CA LYS A 59 5.97 -13.63 -20.57
C LYS A 59 4.48 -13.75 -20.21
N ILE A 60 3.74 -12.65 -20.15
CA ILE A 60 2.31 -12.66 -19.84
C ILE A 60 1.50 -13.47 -20.87
N LYS A 61 1.81 -13.33 -22.16
CA LYS A 61 1.13 -14.08 -23.25
C LYS A 61 1.57 -15.53 -23.36
N SER A 62 2.62 -15.95 -22.68
CA SER A 62 3.16 -17.31 -22.75
C SER A 62 2.19 -18.41 -22.25
N GLY A 63 1.19 -18.03 -21.46
CA GLY A 63 0.29 -18.97 -20.78
C GLY A 63 0.93 -19.75 -19.61
N LYS A 64 2.21 -19.48 -19.30
CA LYS A 64 2.89 -20.07 -18.16
C LYS A 64 2.47 -19.39 -16.86
N LYS A 65 2.43 -20.14 -15.77
CA LYS A 65 2.33 -19.57 -14.43
C LYS A 65 3.70 -18.97 -14.06
N LEU A 66 3.77 -17.64 -14.04
CA LEU A 66 5.00 -16.90 -13.74
C LEU A 66 5.24 -16.79 -12.24
N ILE A 67 6.50 -16.71 -11.84
CA ILE A 67 6.95 -16.40 -10.47
C ILE A 67 7.22 -14.92 -10.38
N ILE A 68 6.38 -14.22 -9.59
CA ILE A 68 6.46 -12.78 -9.37
C ILE A 68 7.08 -12.52 -8.00
N LYS A 69 8.30 -12.01 -7.99
CA LYS A 69 9.04 -11.69 -6.77
C LYS A 69 8.73 -10.28 -6.30
N PHE A 70 8.53 -10.12 -5.00
CA PHE A 70 8.50 -8.84 -4.31
C PHE A 70 9.31 -8.94 -3.02
N GLY A 71 10.40 -8.16 -2.94
CA GLY A 71 11.20 -8.05 -1.74
C GLY A 71 10.60 -7.04 -0.76
N ALA A 72 10.49 -7.41 0.50
CA ALA A 72 10.04 -6.54 1.57
C ALA A 72 11.02 -6.55 2.73
N ASP A 73 11.50 -5.35 3.08
CA ASP A 73 12.21 -5.10 4.34
C ASP A 73 11.19 -4.58 5.37
N PRO A 74 10.72 -5.41 6.29
CA PRO A 74 9.69 -5.03 7.25
C PRO A 74 10.27 -4.15 8.36
N SER A 75 10.86 -3.01 7.98
CA SER A 75 11.47 -2.08 8.93
C SER A 75 10.44 -1.25 9.72
N ARG A 76 9.16 -1.25 9.31
CA ARG A 76 8.06 -0.56 9.98
C ARG A 76 6.75 -1.33 9.82
N PRO A 77 5.95 -1.46 10.90
CA PRO A 77 4.80 -2.37 10.91
C PRO A 77 3.58 -1.89 10.12
N ASP A 78 3.47 -0.61 9.76
CA ASP A 78 2.22 -0.10 9.18
C ASP A 78 2.37 0.35 7.74
N LEU A 79 1.45 -0.09 6.88
CA LEU A 79 1.38 0.27 5.48
C LEU A 79 0.48 1.52 5.28
N HIS A 80 0.87 2.35 4.32
CA HIS A 80 0.06 3.44 3.79
C HIS A 80 -0.23 3.21 2.30
N ILE A 81 -1.14 3.99 1.72
CA ILE A 81 -1.57 3.79 0.33
C ILE A 81 -0.44 3.90 -0.69
N GLY A 82 0.67 4.60 -0.38
CA GLY A 82 1.87 4.57 -1.21
C GLY A 82 2.51 3.18 -1.33
N HIS A 83 2.52 2.40 -0.23
CA HIS A 83 2.96 1.00 -0.26
C HIS A 83 1.96 0.09 -1.00
N SER A 84 0.69 0.47 -1.05
CA SER A 84 -0.31 -0.34 -1.74
C SER A 84 -0.18 -0.32 -3.27
N VAL A 85 0.53 0.64 -3.86
CA VAL A 85 0.72 0.73 -5.32
C VAL A 85 1.32 -0.56 -5.88
N PRO A 86 2.53 -1.01 -5.46
CA PRO A 86 3.07 -2.28 -5.92
C PRO A 86 2.22 -3.49 -5.47
N LEU A 87 1.62 -3.47 -4.26
CA LEU A 87 0.78 -4.58 -3.79
C LEU A 87 -0.46 -4.78 -4.66
N ARG A 88 -1.07 -3.70 -5.17
CA ARG A 88 -2.21 -3.79 -6.08
C ARG A 88 -1.82 -4.34 -7.44
N VAL A 89 -0.62 -4.03 -7.92
CA VAL A 89 -0.10 -4.65 -9.15
C VAL A 89 0.16 -6.13 -8.95
N LEU A 90 0.73 -6.52 -7.80
CA LEU A 90 0.84 -7.94 -7.44
C LEU A 90 -0.53 -8.62 -7.42
N LYS A 91 -1.59 -7.94 -6.92
CA LYS A 91 -2.96 -8.46 -6.95
C LYS A 91 -3.47 -8.68 -8.38
N GLN A 92 -3.23 -7.73 -9.31
CA GLN A 92 -3.59 -7.91 -10.71
C GLN A 92 -2.88 -9.14 -11.32
N LEU A 93 -1.59 -9.32 -11.05
CA LEU A 93 -0.82 -10.48 -11.51
C LEU A 93 -1.30 -11.79 -10.86
N GLN A 94 -1.67 -11.74 -9.57
CA GLN A 94 -2.26 -12.87 -8.86
C GLN A 94 -3.61 -13.29 -9.46
N ASP A 95 -4.45 -12.31 -9.84
CA ASP A 95 -5.75 -12.55 -10.47
C ASP A 95 -5.62 -13.05 -11.92
N LEU A 96 -4.50 -12.77 -12.58
CA LEU A 96 -4.11 -13.38 -13.86
C LEU A 96 -3.64 -14.83 -13.70
N GLY A 97 -3.46 -15.32 -12.47
CA GLY A 97 -3.11 -16.71 -12.17
C GLY A 97 -1.63 -16.95 -11.90
N HIS A 98 -0.83 -15.90 -11.77
CA HIS A 98 0.60 -16.00 -11.48
C HIS A 98 0.87 -16.23 -9.98
N GLU A 99 2.06 -16.74 -9.66
CA GLU A 99 2.50 -17.01 -8.29
C GLU A 99 3.19 -15.77 -7.71
N ILE A 100 2.65 -15.26 -6.62
CA ILE A 100 3.29 -14.15 -5.90
C ILE A 100 4.20 -14.72 -4.82
N VAL A 101 5.49 -14.34 -4.87
CA VAL A 101 6.49 -14.72 -3.89
C VAL A 101 6.97 -13.48 -3.14
N PHE A 102 6.58 -13.41 -1.89
CA PHE A 102 6.99 -12.36 -0.95
C PHE A 102 8.30 -12.79 -0.28
N VAL A 103 9.38 -12.07 -0.56
CA VAL A 103 10.69 -12.33 0.03
C VAL A 103 10.90 -11.40 1.22
N ILE A 104 10.95 -11.97 2.40
CA ILE A 104 11.32 -11.26 3.61
C ILE A 104 12.84 -11.28 3.75
N GLY A 105 13.42 -10.09 3.73
CA GLY A 105 14.86 -9.89 3.84
C GLY A 105 15.38 -10.02 5.27
N ASP A 106 15.21 -11.18 5.93
CA ASP A 106 15.69 -11.38 7.30
C ASP A 106 17.21 -11.49 7.37
N PHE A 107 17.86 -12.04 6.34
CA PHE A 107 19.33 -12.02 6.25
C PHE A 107 19.85 -10.63 5.84
N THR A 108 19.26 -10.03 4.83
CA THR A 108 19.70 -8.71 4.34
C THR A 108 19.41 -7.59 5.34
N ALA A 109 18.48 -7.76 6.27
CA ALA A 109 18.22 -6.84 7.37
C ALA A 109 19.43 -6.67 8.32
N MET A 110 20.35 -7.65 8.39
CA MET A 110 21.60 -7.51 9.14
C MET A 110 22.55 -6.47 8.52
N ILE A 111 22.47 -6.26 7.21
CA ILE A 111 23.21 -5.24 6.48
C ILE A 111 22.41 -3.93 6.52
N GLY A 112 21.12 -4.00 6.29
CA GLY A 112 20.22 -2.87 6.07
C GLY A 112 20.33 -2.33 4.65
N ASP A 113 19.18 -2.10 4.01
CA ASP A 113 19.14 -1.53 2.66
C ASP A 113 19.76 -0.13 2.63
N PRO A 114 20.85 0.08 1.88
CA PRO A 114 21.52 1.37 1.76
C PRO A 114 20.76 2.36 0.86
N SER A 115 19.71 1.93 0.12
CA SER A 115 18.98 2.76 -0.86
C SER A 115 18.50 4.09 -0.28
N GLY A 116 18.93 5.20 -0.93
CA GLY A 116 18.50 6.55 -0.58
C GLY A 116 18.92 7.02 0.82
N LYS A 117 19.98 6.47 1.40
CA LYS A 117 20.47 6.82 2.73
C LYS A 117 21.87 7.43 2.70
N SER A 118 22.07 8.44 3.56
CA SER A 118 23.38 9.06 3.78
C SER A 118 24.19 8.39 4.89
N LYS A 119 23.62 7.45 5.63
CA LYS A 119 24.23 6.74 6.76
C LYS A 119 23.81 5.29 6.77
N THR A 120 24.70 4.40 7.25
CA THR A 120 24.43 2.98 7.50
C THR A 120 23.23 2.82 8.47
N ARG A 121 22.31 1.94 8.16
CA ARG A 121 21.20 1.60 9.07
C ARG A 121 21.69 0.76 10.24
N PRO A 122 21.07 0.88 11.43
CA PRO A 122 21.26 -0.13 12.47
C PRO A 122 20.81 -1.50 11.96
N SER A 123 21.62 -2.52 12.19
CA SER A 123 21.26 -3.89 11.86
C SER A 123 20.13 -4.39 12.76
N LEU A 124 19.19 -5.15 12.18
CA LEU A 124 18.12 -5.82 12.91
C LEU A 124 18.49 -7.29 13.13
N THR A 125 18.02 -7.87 14.23
CA THR A 125 18.14 -9.30 14.45
C THR A 125 17.09 -10.07 13.60
N PHE A 126 17.35 -11.36 13.34
CA PHE A 126 16.37 -12.23 12.67
C PHE A 126 15.01 -12.21 13.36
N GLU A 127 15.00 -12.26 14.70
CA GLU A 127 13.75 -12.27 15.49
C GLU A 127 12.98 -10.95 15.32
N GLN A 128 13.67 -9.81 15.40
CA GLN A 128 13.06 -8.51 15.18
C GLN A 128 12.48 -8.38 13.78
N THR A 129 13.21 -8.84 12.76
CA THR A 129 12.76 -8.79 11.36
C THR A 129 11.53 -9.68 11.15
N ARG A 130 11.54 -10.92 11.68
CA ARG A 130 10.40 -11.84 11.55
C ARG A 130 9.14 -11.31 12.25
N LYS A 131 9.26 -10.76 13.45
CA LYS A 131 8.14 -10.14 14.16
C LYS A 131 7.56 -8.95 13.38
N SER A 132 8.40 -8.11 12.82
CA SER A 132 7.94 -6.98 11.98
C SER A 132 7.31 -7.47 10.68
N ALA A 133 7.80 -8.61 10.13
CA ALA A 133 7.24 -9.22 8.93
C ALA A 133 5.81 -9.72 9.14
N GLU A 134 5.48 -10.29 10.31
CA GLU A 134 4.11 -10.75 10.62
C GLU A 134 3.09 -9.62 10.48
N THR A 135 3.36 -8.46 11.08
CA THR A 135 2.48 -7.28 11.01
C THR A 135 2.38 -6.73 9.60
N TYR A 136 3.51 -6.71 8.86
CA TYR A 136 3.53 -6.27 7.46
C TYR A 136 2.67 -7.19 6.58
N LEU A 137 2.81 -8.50 6.74
CA LEU A 137 2.08 -9.51 5.99
C LEU A 137 0.58 -9.49 6.29
N GLU A 138 0.19 -9.30 7.57
CA GLU A 138 -1.20 -9.13 7.96
C GLU A 138 -1.86 -7.98 7.20
N GLN A 139 -1.17 -6.86 7.03
CA GLN A 139 -1.69 -5.72 6.27
C GLN A 139 -1.63 -5.96 4.75
N ALA A 140 -0.58 -6.58 4.23
CA ALA A 140 -0.46 -6.91 2.81
C ALA A 140 -1.56 -7.88 2.36
N THR A 141 -1.98 -8.80 3.24
CA THR A 141 -3.07 -9.75 2.96
C THR A 141 -4.48 -9.14 2.99
N LYS A 142 -4.63 -7.86 3.36
CA LYS A 142 -5.86 -7.10 3.07
C LYS A 142 -6.02 -6.82 1.56
N ILE A 143 -4.92 -6.87 0.82
CA ILE A 143 -4.89 -6.63 -0.64
C ILE A 143 -4.70 -7.95 -1.39
N LEU A 144 -3.75 -8.76 -0.96
CA LEU A 144 -3.37 -10.03 -1.60
C LEU A 144 -4.16 -11.20 -1.02
N ASP A 145 -4.48 -12.17 -1.86
CA ASP A 145 -5.02 -13.46 -1.43
C ASP A 145 -3.91 -14.24 -0.70
N LYS A 146 -4.12 -14.46 0.60
CA LYS A 146 -3.15 -15.12 1.47
C LYS A 146 -2.80 -16.53 1.00
N ASP A 147 -3.79 -17.27 0.51
CA ASP A 147 -3.61 -18.67 0.10
C ASP A 147 -2.87 -18.81 -1.24
N LYS A 148 -2.76 -17.71 -2.00
CA LYS A 148 -2.06 -17.63 -3.28
C LYS A 148 -0.74 -16.85 -3.20
N THR A 149 -0.34 -16.42 -2.00
CA THR A 149 0.89 -15.67 -1.75
C THR A 149 1.88 -16.55 -1.00
N LYS A 150 2.99 -16.88 -1.64
CA LYS A 150 4.08 -17.62 -1.01
C LYS A 150 4.98 -16.64 -0.26
N ILE A 151 5.22 -16.93 1.01
CA ILE A 151 6.14 -16.16 1.86
C ILE A 151 7.40 -16.96 2.06
N VAL A 152 8.56 -16.36 1.81
CA VAL A 152 9.88 -16.98 1.97
C VAL A 152 10.83 -16.01 2.66
N PHE A 153 11.81 -16.56 3.35
CA PHE A 153 12.85 -15.79 4.03
C PHE A 153 14.17 -15.98 3.27
N ASN A 154 14.87 -14.88 2.95
CA ASN A 154 16.11 -15.02 2.17
C ASN A 154 17.25 -15.67 2.96
N SER A 155 17.14 -15.78 4.28
CA SER A 155 18.00 -16.66 5.08
C SER A 155 17.93 -18.14 4.69
N GLU A 156 16.85 -18.59 4.03
CA GLU A 156 16.70 -19.98 3.59
C GLU A 156 17.80 -20.43 2.59
N TRP A 157 18.32 -19.50 1.80
CA TRP A 157 19.41 -19.75 0.87
C TRP A 157 20.69 -18.99 1.24
N LEU A 158 20.63 -17.76 1.71
CA LEU A 158 21.82 -16.97 2.03
C LEU A 158 22.60 -17.53 3.24
N ASN A 159 21.92 -18.07 4.25
CA ASN A 159 22.60 -18.75 5.37
C ASN A 159 23.36 -20.04 4.99
N LYS A 160 23.02 -20.62 3.84
CA LYS A 160 23.68 -21.84 3.35
C LYS A 160 24.90 -21.55 2.49
N MET A 161 25.10 -20.31 2.08
CA MET A 161 26.25 -19.90 1.30
C MET A 161 27.52 -20.04 2.12
N THR A 162 28.48 -20.76 1.55
CA THR A 162 29.84 -20.79 2.08
C THR A 162 30.57 -19.52 1.72
N PHE A 163 31.70 -19.25 2.36
CA PHE A 163 32.54 -18.11 1.97
C PHE A 163 33.00 -18.20 0.50
N GLU A 164 33.23 -19.42 0.00
CA GLU A 164 33.54 -19.67 -1.42
C GLU A 164 32.37 -19.22 -2.33
N ASP A 165 31.14 -19.52 -1.95
CA ASP A 165 29.96 -19.11 -2.71
C ASP A 165 29.79 -17.58 -2.75
N VAL A 166 30.08 -16.90 -1.63
CA VAL A 166 30.06 -15.44 -1.56
C VAL A 166 31.14 -14.83 -2.48
N ILE A 167 32.35 -15.42 -2.53
CA ILE A 167 33.41 -14.97 -3.45
C ILE A 167 32.97 -15.18 -4.91
N LYS A 168 32.37 -16.35 -5.22
CA LYS A 168 31.84 -16.64 -6.56
C LYS A 168 30.73 -15.64 -6.95
N LEU A 169 29.82 -15.32 -6.04
CA LEU A 169 28.78 -14.31 -6.28
C LEU A 169 29.40 -12.93 -6.50
N ALA A 170 30.34 -12.51 -5.64
CA ALA A 170 30.99 -11.21 -5.75
C ALA A 170 31.82 -11.07 -7.03
N SER A 171 32.38 -12.16 -7.56
CA SER A 171 33.17 -12.13 -8.80
C SER A 171 32.31 -11.86 -10.08
N LYS A 172 30.99 -12.01 -10.00
CA LYS A 172 30.08 -11.80 -11.13
C LYS A 172 29.74 -10.32 -11.36
N TYR A 173 30.11 -9.44 -10.43
CA TYR A 173 29.79 -8.01 -10.53
C TYR A 173 31.00 -7.15 -10.16
N THR A 174 31.31 -6.15 -10.97
CA THR A 174 32.49 -5.30 -10.71
C THR A 174 32.17 -4.20 -9.73
N VAL A 175 33.19 -3.76 -8.96
CA VAL A 175 33.08 -2.59 -8.08
C VAL A 175 32.68 -1.34 -8.87
N ALA A 176 33.18 -1.17 -10.10
CA ALA A 176 32.80 -0.04 -10.95
C ALA A 176 31.28 0.01 -11.19
N ARG A 177 30.66 -1.14 -11.49
CA ARG A 177 29.21 -1.23 -11.69
C ARG A 177 28.42 -1.02 -10.38
N ILE A 178 28.91 -1.52 -9.24
CA ILE A 178 28.29 -1.23 -7.93
C ILE A 178 28.31 0.28 -7.63
N MET A 179 29.37 0.97 -8.02
CA MET A 179 29.54 2.42 -7.83
C MET A 179 28.75 3.29 -8.82
N GLU A 180 28.05 2.70 -9.80
CA GLU A 180 27.06 3.40 -10.65
C GLU A 180 25.81 3.79 -9.85
N ARG A 181 25.60 3.18 -8.70
CA ARG A 181 24.48 3.47 -7.81
C ARG A 181 24.68 4.87 -7.20
N ASP A 182 23.70 5.76 -7.42
CA ASP A 182 23.81 7.19 -7.08
C ASP A 182 24.19 7.48 -5.63
N ASP A 183 23.61 6.75 -4.68
CA ASP A 183 23.89 6.93 -3.25
C ASP A 183 25.30 6.48 -2.88
N PHE A 184 25.82 5.39 -3.46
CA PHE A 184 27.21 4.96 -3.26
C PHE A 184 28.19 5.93 -3.88
N LYS A 185 27.94 6.34 -5.13
CA LYS A 185 28.75 7.34 -5.83
C LYS A 185 28.82 8.65 -5.03
N ASN A 186 27.66 9.16 -4.60
CA ASN A 186 27.58 10.40 -3.83
C ASN A 186 28.33 10.29 -2.50
N ARG A 187 28.18 9.16 -1.76
CA ARG A 187 28.92 8.94 -0.51
C ARG A 187 30.42 8.85 -0.74
N PHE A 188 30.86 8.16 -1.78
CA PHE A 188 32.27 8.03 -2.13
C PHE A 188 32.89 9.38 -2.54
N GLU A 189 32.24 10.15 -3.40
CA GLU A 189 32.71 11.47 -3.85
C GLU A 189 32.78 12.50 -2.71
N ASN A 190 31.89 12.38 -1.72
CA ASN A 190 31.86 13.26 -0.55
C ASN A 190 32.65 12.73 0.65
N ASN A 191 33.50 11.70 0.48
CA ASN A 191 34.26 11.05 1.53
C ASN A 191 33.41 10.60 2.74
N LEU A 192 32.17 10.21 2.51
CA LEU A 192 31.28 9.64 3.53
C LEU A 192 31.59 8.14 3.68
N PRO A 193 31.46 7.57 4.90
CA PRO A 193 31.72 6.16 5.12
C PRO A 193 30.85 5.26 4.23
N LEU A 194 31.47 4.30 3.54
CA LEU A 194 30.83 3.25 2.75
C LEU A 194 31.49 1.92 3.11
N SER A 195 30.78 1.05 3.80
CA SER A 195 31.33 -0.20 4.31
C SER A 195 31.22 -1.33 3.29
N MET A 196 32.18 -2.27 3.32
CA MET A 196 32.25 -3.40 2.37
C MET A 196 30.98 -4.25 2.36
N HIS A 197 30.31 -4.46 3.50
CA HIS A 197 29.07 -5.23 3.55
C HIS A 197 27.92 -4.53 2.80
N GLU A 198 27.89 -3.21 2.75
CA GLU A 198 26.90 -2.44 1.99
C GLU A 198 27.03 -2.66 0.48
N LEU A 199 28.28 -2.85 -0.02
CA LEU A 199 28.52 -3.17 -1.42
C LEU A 199 28.03 -4.57 -1.82
N LEU A 200 27.89 -5.48 -0.85
CA LEU A 200 27.36 -6.83 -1.08
C LEU A 200 25.81 -6.87 -1.09
N TYR A 201 25.15 -5.87 -0.50
CA TYR A 201 23.70 -5.83 -0.38
C TYR A 201 22.97 -6.04 -1.73
N PRO A 202 23.30 -5.28 -2.82
CA PRO A 202 22.65 -5.46 -4.11
C PRO A 202 22.83 -6.88 -4.68
N LEU A 203 23.97 -7.53 -4.43
CA LEU A 203 24.24 -8.88 -4.89
C LEU A 203 23.41 -9.91 -4.14
N MET A 204 23.19 -9.72 -2.84
CA MET A 204 22.36 -10.62 -2.04
C MET A 204 20.89 -10.51 -2.43
N GLN A 205 20.35 -9.29 -2.59
CA GLN A 205 19.01 -9.09 -3.10
C GLN A 205 18.86 -9.63 -4.54
N GLY A 206 19.88 -9.44 -5.38
CA GLY A 206 19.88 -9.98 -6.74
C GLY A 206 19.91 -11.52 -6.75
N TYR A 207 20.63 -12.14 -5.82
CA TYR A 207 20.67 -13.61 -5.70
C TYR A 207 19.33 -14.20 -5.24
N ASP A 208 18.49 -13.44 -4.53
CA ASP A 208 17.12 -13.89 -4.23
C ASP A 208 16.34 -14.21 -5.51
N SER A 209 16.55 -13.46 -6.61
CA SER A 209 15.93 -13.71 -7.91
C SER A 209 16.47 -14.97 -8.58
N VAL A 210 17.76 -15.25 -8.41
CA VAL A 210 18.41 -16.49 -8.88
C VAL A 210 17.86 -17.69 -8.09
N ALA A 211 17.81 -17.60 -6.77
CA ALA A 211 17.33 -18.67 -5.90
C ALA A 211 15.87 -19.05 -6.16
N LEU A 212 15.04 -18.09 -6.55
CA LEU A 212 13.63 -18.28 -6.87
C LEU A 212 13.37 -18.59 -8.33
N ASN A 213 14.35 -18.38 -9.22
CA ASN A 213 14.14 -18.37 -10.66
C ASN A 213 12.98 -17.43 -11.05
N ALA A 214 13.02 -16.19 -10.54
CA ALA A 214 11.95 -15.23 -10.69
C ALA A 214 11.76 -14.82 -12.15
N ASP A 215 10.50 -14.75 -12.62
CA ASP A 215 10.15 -14.28 -13.96
C ASP A 215 9.95 -12.78 -14.02
N ILE A 216 9.42 -12.18 -12.96
CA ILE A 216 9.18 -10.74 -12.82
C ILE A 216 9.56 -10.34 -11.40
N GLU A 217 10.22 -9.20 -11.25
CA GLU A 217 10.47 -8.56 -9.97
C GLU A 217 9.88 -7.15 -9.96
N ILE A 218 9.22 -6.81 -8.86
CA ILE A 218 8.52 -5.54 -8.68
C ILE A 218 9.14 -4.76 -7.53
N GLY A 219 9.31 -3.44 -7.69
CA GLY A 219 9.79 -2.56 -6.62
C GLY A 219 9.51 -1.08 -6.85
N GLY A 220 9.87 -0.24 -5.88
CA GLY A 220 9.88 1.21 -6.06
C GLY A 220 11.03 1.67 -6.97
N THR A 221 10.93 2.88 -7.51
CA THR A 221 12.01 3.47 -8.33
C THR A 221 13.34 3.58 -7.59
N ASP A 222 13.31 3.69 -6.26
CA ASP A 222 14.49 3.69 -5.40
C ASP A 222 15.21 2.33 -5.34
N GLN A 223 14.56 1.24 -5.77
CA GLN A 223 15.08 -0.12 -5.84
C GLN A 223 15.63 -0.49 -7.23
N THR A 224 15.47 0.37 -8.25
CA THR A 224 15.78 0.06 -9.66
C THR A 224 17.13 -0.61 -9.84
N PHE A 225 18.19 -0.08 -9.20
CA PHE A 225 19.53 -0.64 -9.29
C PHE A 225 19.58 -2.10 -8.79
N ASN A 226 19.05 -2.36 -7.60
CA ASN A 226 19.06 -3.69 -6.99
C ASN A 226 18.28 -4.72 -7.82
N LEU A 227 17.12 -4.29 -8.38
CA LEU A 227 16.28 -5.15 -9.23
C LEU A 227 17.03 -5.54 -10.53
N LEU A 228 17.75 -4.58 -11.13
CA LEU A 228 18.54 -4.82 -12.33
C LEU A 228 19.76 -5.73 -12.05
N VAL A 229 20.37 -5.64 -10.86
CA VAL A 229 21.41 -6.59 -10.45
C VAL A 229 20.88 -8.03 -10.48
N GLY A 230 19.66 -8.26 -9.97
CA GLY A 230 19.03 -9.59 -10.03
C GLY A 230 18.85 -10.10 -11.46
N ARG A 231 18.38 -9.22 -12.36
CA ARG A 231 18.22 -9.52 -13.79
C ARG A 231 19.54 -9.89 -14.46
N GLU A 232 20.64 -9.22 -14.13
CA GLU A 232 21.96 -9.52 -14.68
C GLU A 232 22.54 -10.81 -14.08
N LEU A 233 22.43 -11.02 -12.77
CA LEU A 233 22.90 -12.24 -12.11
C LEU A 233 22.23 -13.49 -12.67
N GLN A 234 20.94 -13.46 -12.99
CA GLN A 234 20.25 -14.60 -13.59
C GLN A 234 20.93 -15.07 -14.87
N LYS A 235 21.42 -14.17 -15.74
CA LYS A 235 22.20 -14.55 -16.93
C LYS A 235 23.48 -15.31 -16.58
N ASP A 236 24.18 -14.84 -15.51
CA ASP A 236 25.41 -15.44 -15.05
C ASP A 236 25.21 -16.81 -14.36
N TYR A 237 23.95 -17.16 -14.07
CA TYR A 237 23.50 -18.43 -13.55
C TYR A 237 22.69 -19.25 -14.58
N ASP A 238 22.84 -18.95 -15.89
CA ASP A 238 22.18 -19.64 -17.00
C ASP A 238 20.64 -19.67 -16.88
N GLN A 239 20.04 -18.63 -16.30
CA GLN A 239 18.59 -18.44 -16.18
C GLN A 239 18.06 -17.41 -17.15
N GLU A 240 16.78 -17.53 -17.55
CA GLU A 240 16.09 -16.48 -18.28
C GLU A 240 15.94 -15.24 -17.37
N SER A 241 16.38 -14.08 -17.88
CA SER A 241 16.31 -12.84 -17.10
C SER A 241 14.88 -12.45 -16.73
N GLN A 242 14.70 -12.03 -15.48
CA GLN A 242 13.44 -11.47 -15.03
C GLN A 242 13.11 -10.15 -15.71
N VAL A 243 11.83 -9.86 -15.86
CA VAL A 243 11.35 -8.51 -16.14
C VAL A 243 11.36 -7.71 -14.84
N VAL A 244 11.82 -6.48 -14.88
CA VAL A 244 11.80 -5.57 -13.74
C VAL A 244 10.73 -4.52 -13.98
N ILE A 245 9.85 -4.31 -13.00
CA ILE A 245 8.80 -3.29 -13.04
C ILE A 245 8.98 -2.36 -11.84
N THR A 246 9.14 -1.06 -12.11
CA THR A 246 9.30 -0.06 -11.07
C THR A 246 8.12 0.89 -10.99
N PHE A 247 7.76 1.28 -9.76
CA PHE A 247 6.63 2.15 -9.47
C PHE A 247 7.10 3.43 -8.81
N PRO A 248 6.41 4.56 -9.08
CA PRO A 248 6.74 5.82 -8.46
C PRO A 248 6.42 5.78 -6.96
N LEU A 249 7.15 6.57 -6.20
CA LEU A 249 6.78 6.87 -4.83
C LEU A 249 5.61 7.87 -4.84
N LEU A 250 4.52 7.54 -4.17
CA LEU A 250 3.36 8.42 -4.08
C LEU A 250 3.73 9.68 -3.27
N VAL A 251 3.38 10.85 -3.78
CA VAL A 251 3.54 12.13 -3.07
C VAL A 251 2.62 12.14 -1.85
N GLY A 252 3.06 12.71 -0.74
CA GLY A 252 2.28 12.83 0.48
C GLY A 252 1.21 13.93 0.45
N LEU A 253 0.45 14.03 1.53
CA LEU A 253 -0.62 15.03 1.69
C LEU A 253 -0.11 16.48 1.71
N ASP A 254 1.19 16.68 1.87
CA ASP A 254 1.85 18.00 1.76
C ASP A 254 2.07 18.44 0.29
N GLY A 255 1.81 17.56 -0.68
CA GLY A 255 1.96 17.82 -2.11
C GLY A 255 3.41 17.97 -2.59
N LYS A 256 4.41 17.63 -1.79
CA LYS A 256 5.83 17.87 -2.09
C LYS A 256 6.70 16.66 -1.81
N GLU A 257 6.72 16.22 -0.56
CA GLU A 257 7.55 15.11 -0.14
C GLU A 257 6.86 13.78 -0.44
N LYS A 258 7.65 12.71 -0.56
CA LYS A 258 7.09 11.36 -0.67
C LYS A 258 6.22 11.04 0.55
N MET A 259 5.15 10.32 0.32
CA MET A 259 4.29 9.83 1.39
C MET A 259 5.09 9.00 2.41
N SER A 260 5.04 9.41 3.67
CA SER A 260 5.78 8.76 4.74
C SER A 260 5.15 9.00 6.10
N LYS A 261 5.16 7.98 6.96
CA LYS A 261 4.76 8.10 8.37
C LYS A 261 5.64 9.07 9.16
N SER A 262 6.94 9.11 8.87
CA SER A 262 7.85 10.01 9.58
C SER A 262 7.61 11.49 9.30
N LEU A 263 6.90 11.80 8.22
CA LEU A 263 6.52 13.15 7.82
C LEU A 263 5.06 13.45 8.16
N ASP A 264 4.31 12.49 8.70
CA ASP A 264 2.88 12.59 9.00
C ASP A 264 2.02 13.08 7.81
N ASN A 265 2.45 12.77 6.56
CA ASN A 265 1.82 13.18 5.31
C ASN A 265 1.16 12.00 4.57
N TYR A 266 0.59 11.03 5.29
CA TYR A 266 0.15 9.75 4.74
C TYR A 266 -1.32 9.43 5.03
N ILE A 267 -1.88 8.53 4.20
CA ILE A 267 -3.15 7.84 4.45
C ILE A 267 -2.81 6.38 4.76
N GLY A 268 -3.09 5.93 5.98
CA GLY A 268 -2.85 4.55 6.41
C GLY A 268 -3.88 3.58 5.85
N ILE A 269 -3.46 2.36 5.49
CA ILE A 269 -4.40 1.29 5.10
C ILE A 269 -5.29 0.90 6.29
N SER A 270 -4.73 1.00 7.51
CA SER A 270 -5.43 0.68 8.76
C SER A 270 -6.04 1.91 9.45
N ASP A 271 -6.01 3.10 8.84
CA ASP A 271 -6.76 4.25 9.34
C ASP A 271 -8.26 3.91 9.37
N SER A 272 -9.02 4.54 10.24
CA SER A 272 -10.47 4.37 10.27
C SER A 272 -11.12 4.90 8.96
N PRO A 273 -12.32 4.44 8.59
CA PRO A 273 -13.05 4.95 7.43
C PRO A 273 -13.16 6.47 7.41
N PHE A 274 -13.44 7.08 8.57
CA PHE A 274 -13.53 8.53 8.70
C PHE A 274 -12.17 9.24 8.48
N GLU A 275 -11.08 8.71 9.04
CA GLU A 275 -9.74 9.28 8.84
C GLU A 275 -9.30 9.18 7.39
N LYS A 276 -9.57 8.04 6.71
CA LYS A 276 -9.29 7.89 5.27
C LYS A 276 -10.05 8.93 4.46
N PHE A 277 -11.34 9.13 4.75
CA PHE A 277 -12.17 10.13 4.09
C PHE A 277 -11.62 11.54 4.31
N GLU A 278 -11.39 11.92 5.58
CA GLU A 278 -10.87 13.23 5.93
C GLU A 278 -9.52 13.54 5.27
N LYS A 279 -8.61 12.57 5.29
CA LYS A 279 -7.30 12.69 4.66
C LYS A 279 -7.41 12.77 3.13
N SER A 280 -8.36 12.05 2.52
CA SER A 280 -8.63 12.15 1.09
C SER A 280 -9.08 13.55 0.66
N MET A 281 -9.86 14.22 1.51
CA MET A 281 -10.28 15.61 1.28
C MET A 281 -9.16 16.64 1.47
N LYS A 282 -7.98 16.24 1.96
CA LYS A 282 -6.79 17.08 2.15
C LYS A 282 -5.73 16.89 1.07
N ILE A 283 -5.90 15.93 0.16
CA ILE A 283 -4.99 15.75 -0.97
C ILE A 283 -4.97 17.04 -1.79
N PRO A 284 -3.81 17.59 -2.19
CA PRO A 284 -3.77 18.75 -3.07
C PRO A 284 -4.44 18.44 -4.43
N ASP A 285 -5.21 19.38 -4.96
CA ASP A 285 -6.00 19.20 -6.19
C ASP A 285 -5.15 18.80 -7.39
N ASP A 286 -3.94 19.35 -7.50
CA ASP A 286 -2.99 19.09 -8.58
C ASP A 286 -2.38 17.68 -8.53
N THR A 287 -2.37 17.04 -7.36
CA THR A 287 -1.87 15.67 -7.16
C THR A 287 -2.97 14.61 -7.20
N LEU A 288 -4.26 15.01 -7.09
CA LEU A 288 -5.38 14.07 -6.96
C LEU A 288 -5.46 13.08 -8.14
N ARG A 289 -5.17 13.52 -9.38
CA ARG A 289 -5.10 12.63 -10.55
C ARG A 289 -4.11 11.50 -10.32
N GLN A 290 -2.90 11.80 -9.84
CA GLN A 290 -1.87 10.79 -9.56
C GLN A 290 -2.34 9.78 -8.51
N TYR A 291 -3.08 10.25 -7.50
CA TYR A 291 -3.67 9.34 -6.50
C TYR A 291 -4.67 8.37 -7.12
N PHE A 292 -5.55 8.82 -8.01
CA PHE A 292 -6.44 7.93 -8.75
C PHE A 292 -5.67 6.93 -9.61
N GLU A 293 -4.68 7.38 -10.37
CA GLU A 293 -3.90 6.54 -11.29
C GLU A 293 -3.10 5.46 -10.57
N LEU A 294 -2.49 5.78 -9.42
CA LEU A 294 -1.61 4.88 -8.70
C LEU A 294 -2.33 4.06 -7.63
N ALA A 295 -3.20 4.69 -6.84
CA ALA A 295 -3.80 4.04 -5.67
C ALA A 295 -5.15 3.38 -5.94
N THR A 296 -5.74 3.53 -7.14
CA THR A 296 -7.00 2.85 -7.52
C THR A 296 -6.83 1.94 -8.72
N ASP A 297 -7.82 1.09 -8.98
CA ASP A 297 -7.87 0.24 -10.19
C ASP A 297 -8.94 0.73 -11.19
N LEU A 298 -9.34 2.00 -11.10
CA LEU A 298 -10.27 2.59 -12.06
C LEU A 298 -9.64 2.66 -13.46
N PRO A 299 -10.41 2.38 -14.53
CA PRO A 299 -9.95 2.60 -15.91
C PRO A 299 -9.59 4.06 -16.17
N THR A 300 -8.64 4.29 -17.08
CA THR A 300 -8.16 5.64 -17.43
C THR A 300 -9.28 6.58 -17.87
N GLU A 301 -10.24 6.07 -18.67
CA GLU A 301 -11.40 6.83 -19.13
C GLU A 301 -12.25 7.31 -17.93
N ARG A 302 -12.45 6.45 -16.94
CA ARG A 302 -13.21 6.81 -15.74
C ARG A 302 -12.50 7.85 -14.90
N ILE A 303 -11.17 7.76 -14.78
CA ILE A 303 -10.36 8.79 -14.10
C ILE A 303 -10.50 10.13 -14.83
N ASN A 304 -10.43 10.12 -16.16
CA ASN A 304 -10.61 11.34 -16.97
C ASN A 304 -11.99 11.97 -16.77
N GLU A 305 -13.06 11.18 -16.77
CA GLU A 305 -14.42 11.67 -16.49
C GLU A 305 -14.49 12.35 -15.10
N ILE A 306 -13.95 11.70 -14.07
CA ILE A 306 -13.95 12.23 -12.70
C ILE A 306 -13.18 13.55 -12.62
N MET A 307 -11.98 13.58 -13.19
CA MET A 307 -11.10 14.76 -13.11
C MET A 307 -11.54 15.95 -13.99
N ASN A 308 -12.45 15.71 -14.96
CA ASN A 308 -13.10 16.78 -15.72
C ASN A 308 -14.36 17.35 -15.02
N GLY A 309 -14.78 16.73 -13.91
CA GLY A 309 -15.92 17.16 -13.11
C GLY A 309 -15.57 18.16 -12.01
N ASP A 310 -16.43 18.23 -11.00
CA ASP A 310 -16.18 19.04 -9.80
C ASP A 310 -15.06 18.41 -8.95
N ILE A 311 -14.06 19.22 -8.58
CA ILE A 311 -12.87 18.73 -7.87
C ILE A 311 -13.21 18.21 -6.47
N ARG A 312 -14.18 18.82 -5.78
CA ARG A 312 -14.62 18.37 -4.46
C ARG A 312 -15.32 17.00 -4.54
N GLU A 313 -16.15 16.83 -5.57
CA GLU A 313 -16.76 15.53 -5.86
C GLU A 313 -15.70 14.48 -6.23
N ALA A 314 -14.65 14.86 -6.96
CA ALA A 314 -13.52 13.99 -7.25
C ALA A 314 -12.83 13.49 -5.97
N HIS A 315 -12.56 14.37 -4.99
CA HIS A 315 -12.02 13.97 -3.69
C HIS A 315 -12.94 12.97 -2.96
N MET A 316 -14.26 13.23 -2.96
CA MET A 316 -15.22 12.31 -2.33
C MET A 316 -15.26 10.95 -3.03
N LEU A 317 -15.17 10.94 -4.37
CA LEU A 317 -15.10 9.69 -5.14
C LEU A 317 -13.81 8.94 -4.87
N PHE A 318 -12.68 9.64 -4.72
CA PHE A 318 -11.41 9.01 -4.30
C PHE A 318 -11.54 8.35 -2.92
N ALA A 319 -12.11 9.08 -1.94
CA ALA A 319 -12.37 8.53 -0.62
C ALA A 319 -13.28 7.29 -0.69
N LYS A 320 -14.32 7.31 -1.53
CA LYS A 320 -15.21 6.17 -1.76
C LYS A 320 -14.46 4.94 -2.32
N GLU A 321 -13.56 5.15 -3.28
CA GLU A 321 -12.72 4.06 -3.82
C GLU A 321 -11.77 3.50 -2.76
N LEU A 322 -11.20 4.34 -1.87
CA LEU A 322 -10.39 3.85 -0.76
C LEU A 322 -11.20 2.98 0.21
N LEU A 323 -12.39 3.43 0.62
CA LEU A 323 -13.25 2.64 1.51
C LEU A 323 -13.65 1.32 0.87
N LYS A 324 -14.01 1.33 -0.42
CA LYS A 324 -14.32 0.11 -1.18
C LYS A 324 -13.15 -0.89 -1.19
N MET A 325 -11.93 -0.42 -1.16
CA MET A 325 -10.73 -1.26 -1.23
C MET A 325 -10.27 -1.82 0.11
N TYR A 326 -10.49 -1.10 1.21
CA TYR A 326 -9.86 -1.41 2.50
C TYR A 326 -10.85 -1.56 3.66
N ASP A 327 -12.10 -1.15 3.47
CA ASP A 327 -13.15 -1.13 4.50
C ASP A 327 -14.49 -1.64 3.95
N ASP A 328 -15.57 -1.44 4.69
CA ASP A 328 -16.92 -1.66 4.18
C ASP A 328 -17.43 -0.37 3.51
N VAL A 329 -17.61 -0.42 2.20
CA VAL A 329 -18.10 0.72 1.41
C VAL A 329 -19.51 1.17 1.82
N SER A 330 -20.27 0.35 2.53
CA SER A 330 -21.61 0.73 3.05
C SER A 330 -21.53 1.87 4.07
N GLU A 331 -20.40 2.04 4.75
CA GLU A 331 -20.16 3.15 5.68
C GLU A 331 -19.93 4.51 4.98
N PHE A 332 -19.77 4.53 3.65
CA PHE A 332 -19.37 5.75 2.93
C PHE A 332 -20.34 6.93 3.14
N GLU A 333 -21.65 6.72 3.04
CA GLU A 333 -22.62 7.82 3.17
C GLU A 333 -22.64 8.36 4.61
N GLU A 334 -22.53 7.51 5.62
CA GLU A 334 -22.45 7.91 7.02
C GLU A 334 -21.18 8.73 7.29
N VAL A 335 -20.03 8.25 6.83
CA VAL A 335 -18.73 8.92 6.95
C VAL A 335 -18.75 10.29 6.25
N LYS A 336 -19.31 10.36 5.05
CA LYS A 336 -19.47 11.57 4.27
C LYS A 336 -20.35 12.60 5.00
N ASP A 337 -21.51 12.18 5.50
CA ASP A 337 -22.45 13.05 6.22
C ASP A 337 -21.81 13.59 7.52
N ARG A 338 -21.07 12.72 8.23
CA ARG A 338 -20.29 13.12 9.40
C ARG A 338 -19.26 14.19 9.04
N TYR A 339 -18.49 13.98 7.96
CA TYR A 339 -17.49 14.94 7.49
C TYR A 339 -18.13 16.29 7.13
N LEU A 340 -19.22 16.27 6.34
CA LEU A 340 -19.92 17.49 5.91
C LEU A 340 -20.46 18.26 7.10
N LYS A 341 -21.03 17.57 8.10
CA LYS A 341 -21.56 18.19 9.33
C LYS A 341 -20.44 18.87 10.12
N ILE A 342 -19.29 18.21 10.29
CA ILE A 342 -18.12 18.78 10.97
C ILE A 342 -17.58 19.99 10.18
N ALA A 343 -17.51 19.91 8.86
CA ALA A 343 -17.04 21.00 8.00
C ALA A 343 -17.92 22.25 8.10
N GLN A 344 -19.23 22.07 8.37
CA GLN A 344 -20.20 23.16 8.62
C GLN A 344 -20.18 23.65 10.07
N GLY A 345 -19.28 23.15 10.93
CA GLY A 345 -19.18 23.52 12.34
C GLY A 345 -20.18 22.82 13.25
N GLY A 346 -20.88 21.81 12.75
CA GLY A 346 -21.83 21.01 13.52
C GLY A 346 -21.14 19.91 14.33
N VAL A 347 -21.90 19.34 15.28
CA VAL A 347 -21.48 18.18 16.08
C VAL A 347 -22.00 16.91 15.43
N PRO A 348 -21.17 15.87 15.20
CA PRO A 348 -21.62 14.57 14.69
C PRO A 348 -22.68 13.93 15.60
N GLN A 349 -23.51 13.06 15.05
CA GLN A 349 -24.52 12.34 15.87
C GLN A 349 -23.87 11.16 16.61
N ASP A 350 -23.00 10.45 15.95
CA ASP A 350 -22.25 9.33 16.52
C ASP A 350 -20.93 9.78 17.12
N ILE A 351 -20.96 10.19 18.38
CA ILE A 351 -19.76 10.51 19.14
C ILE A 351 -19.60 9.51 20.29
N PRO A 352 -18.37 9.02 20.56
CA PRO A 352 -18.14 8.10 21.66
C PRO A 352 -18.58 8.71 23.00
N VAL A 353 -19.04 7.86 23.90
CA VAL A 353 -19.40 8.25 25.27
C VAL A 353 -18.25 7.88 26.20
N PHE A 354 -17.88 8.80 27.06
CA PHE A 354 -16.86 8.62 28.10
C PHE A 354 -17.46 8.89 29.46
N GLU A 355 -17.30 7.94 30.38
CA GLU A 355 -17.83 8.02 31.74
C GLU A 355 -16.77 8.55 32.71
N VAL A 356 -17.15 9.50 33.52
CA VAL A 356 -16.32 10.09 34.59
C VAL A 356 -16.98 9.84 35.95
N GLU A 357 -16.20 9.44 36.93
CA GLU A 357 -16.73 9.12 38.27
C GLU A 357 -17.13 10.36 39.12
N SER A 358 -16.57 11.52 38.80
CA SER A 358 -16.79 12.77 39.52
C SER A 358 -17.84 13.65 38.86
N ASN A 359 -18.60 14.40 39.65
CA ASN A 359 -19.50 15.44 39.17
C ASN A 359 -18.76 16.66 38.57
N GLU A 360 -17.53 16.88 39.00
CA GLU A 360 -16.71 18.02 38.61
C GLU A 360 -15.31 17.53 38.24
N ILE A 361 -14.76 18.07 37.16
CA ILE A 361 -13.43 17.74 36.69
C ILE A 361 -12.75 18.95 36.06
N ASN A 362 -11.46 19.15 36.35
CA ASN A 362 -10.69 20.19 35.65
C ASN A 362 -10.57 19.84 34.15
N ILE A 363 -10.75 20.84 33.29
CA ILE A 363 -10.75 20.68 31.83
C ILE A 363 -9.46 20.01 31.30
N CYS A 364 -8.28 20.32 31.87
CA CYS A 364 -7.03 19.69 31.44
C CYS A 364 -6.99 18.20 31.81
N ASP A 365 -7.53 17.84 33.00
CA ASP A 365 -7.59 16.46 33.43
C ASP A 365 -8.60 15.67 32.62
N LEU A 366 -9.74 16.27 32.30
CA LEU A 366 -10.73 15.67 31.41
C LEU A 366 -10.13 15.34 30.04
N LEU A 367 -9.43 16.28 29.41
CA LEU A 367 -8.83 16.07 28.07
C LEU A 367 -7.77 14.96 28.07
N VAL A 368 -7.04 14.79 29.16
CA VAL A 368 -6.08 13.68 29.31
C VAL A 368 -6.80 12.35 29.55
N GLN A 369 -7.85 12.32 30.42
CA GLN A 369 -8.60 11.11 30.70
C GLN A 369 -9.33 10.55 29.48
N VAL A 370 -9.93 11.42 28.65
CA VAL A 370 -10.59 11.00 27.41
C VAL A 370 -9.58 10.66 26.28
N GLY A 371 -8.28 10.79 26.52
CA GLY A 371 -7.24 10.48 25.56
C GLY A 371 -7.10 11.48 24.40
N PHE A 372 -7.68 12.68 24.53
CA PHE A 372 -7.55 13.73 23.52
C PHE A 372 -6.21 14.45 23.59
N ALA A 373 -5.64 14.54 24.76
CA ALA A 373 -4.31 15.06 24.99
C ALA A 373 -3.42 14.00 25.66
N THR A 374 -2.17 13.91 25.24
CA THR A 374 -1.17 12.99 25.81
C THR A 374 -0.60 13.48 27.14
N SER A 375 -0.78 14.76 27.43
CA SER A 375 -0.32 15.38 28.68
C SER A 375 -1.12 16.66 29.02
N LYS A 376 -1.09 17.06 30.30
CA LYS A 376 -1.66 18.37 30.72
C LYS A 376 -1.02 19.56 30.00
N GLY A 377 0.25 19.45 29.57
CA GLY A 377 0.93 20.49 28.81
C GLY A 377 0.32 20.67 27.40
N GLU A 378 -0.01 19.58 26.74
CA GLU A 378 -0.71 19.61 25.45
C GLU A 378 -2.13 20.16 25.61
N ALA A 379 -2.87 19.67 26.60
CA ALA A 379 -4.21 20.17 26.90
C ALA A 379 -4.21 21.70 27.10
N LYS A 380 -3.28 22.25 27.91
CA LYS A 380 -3.14 23.70 28.12
C LYS A 380 -2.90 24.46 26.81
N ARG A 381 -2.00 24.00 25.95
CA ARG A 381 -1.73 24.65 24.65
C ARG A 381 -2.97 24.68 23.76
N MET A 382 -3.73 23.60 23.73
CA MET A 382 -4.95 23.50 22.94
C MET A 382 -6.04 24.42 23.46
N ILE A 383 -6.23 24.50 24.80
CA ILE A 383 -7.20 25.38 25.41
C ILE A 383 -6.84 26.85 25.12
N THR A 384 -5.60 27.27 25.38
CA THR A 384 -5.15 28.66 25.13
C THR A 384 -5.17 29.04 23.64
N GLY A 385 -5.01 28.04 22.75
CA GLY A 385 -5.12 28.21 21.30
C GLY A 385 -6.54 28.11 20.72
N ASN A 386 -7.59 28.20 21.57
CA ASN A 386 -9.01 28.08 21.17
C ASN A 386 -9.35 26.74 20.48
N GLY A 387 -8.53 25.71 20.72
CA GLY A 387 -8.70 24.38 20.12
C GLY A 387 -9.66 23.46 20.89
N VAL A 388 -10.26 23.94 21.99
CA VAL A 388 -11.18 23.14 22.81
C VAL A 388 -12.52 23.84 22.94
N LYS A 389 -13.63 23.10 22.75
CA LYS A 389 -14.98 23.58 22.99
C LYS A 389 -15.74 22.62 23.90
N ILE A 390 -16.55 23.14 24.78
CA ILE A 390 -17.54 22.39 25.58
C ILE A 390 -18.93 22.88 25.16
N ASP A 391 -19.81 22.00 24.74
CA ASP A 391 -21.14 22.30 24.22
C ASP A 391 -21.10 23.41 23.13
N SER A 392 -20.12 23.30 22.21
CA SER A 392 -19.85 24.27 21.13
C SER A 392 -19.28 25.63 21.58
N ILE A 393 -19.05 25.87 22.87
CA ILE A 393 -18.48 27.12 23.43
C ILE A 393 -16.97 26.93 23.60
N ALA A 394 -16.18 27.83 22.98
CA ALA A 394 -14.73 27.78 23.08
C ALA A 394 -14.28 28.02 24.54
N GLN A 395 -13.33 27.19 24.99
CA GLN A 395 -12.74 27.26 26.32
C GLN A 395 -11.32 27.82 26.21
N THR A 396 -11.04 28.86 27.04
CA THR A 396 -9.71 29.50 27.11
C THR A 396 -9.09 29.46 28.48
N ASN A 397 -9.88 29.11 29.51
CA ASN A 397 -9.44 29.03 30.89
C ASN A 397 -8.95 27.62 31.21
N ILE A 398 -7.64 27.49 31.46
CA ILE A 398 -7.02 26.18 31.82
C ILE A 398 -7.40 25.68 33.21
N GLN A 399 -7.96 26.53 34.07
CA GLN A 399 -8.45 26.23 35.41
C GLN A 399 -9.95 25.90 35.44
N GLU A 400 -10.61 25.87 34.27
CA GLU A 400 -12.04 25.64 34.19
C GLU A 400 -12.42 24.28 34.80
N ILE A 401 -13.46 24.31 35.63
CA ILE A 401 -14.07 23.14 36.23
C ILE A 401 -15.34 22.78 35.44
N ILE A 402 -15.37 21.64 34.84
CA ILE A 402 -16.50 21.17 34.05
C ILE A 402 -17.46 20.41 35.00
N ASN A 403 -18.68 20.91 35.09
CA ASN A 403 -19.76 20.26 35.84
C ASN A 403 -20.47 19.23 34.93
N LEU A 404 -20.58 18.00 35.41
CA LEU A 404 -21.14 16.84 34.72
C LEU A 404 -22.50 16.41 35.26
N GLU A 405 -23.25 17.29 35.94
CA GLU A 405 -24.65 17.00 36.29
C GLU A 405 -25.52 16.74 35.05
N LYS A 406 -25.11 17.29 33.94
CA LYS A 406 -25.65 16.97 32.58
C LYS A 406 -24.53 16.52 31.67
N GLU A 407 -24.89 15.71 30.68
CA GLU A 407 -23.97 15.32 29.62
C GLU A 407 -23.29 16.56 28.98
N LYS A 408 -22.02 16.43 28.66
CA LYS A 408 -21.22 17.48 27.99
C LYS A 408 -20.61 16.96 26.69
N ILE A 409 -20.68 17.76 25.64
CA ILE A 409 -20.00 17.45 24.39
C ILE A 409 -18.67 18.21 24.40
N VAL A 410 -17.57 17.46 24.41
CA VAL A 410 -16.20 17.98 24.36
C VAL A 410 -15.70 17.85 22.95
N GLN A 411 -15.29 18.97 22.35
CA GLN A 411 -14.60 19.01 21.07
C GLN A 411 -13.14 19.40 21.29
N PHE A 412 -12.22 18.67 20.68
CA PHE A 412 -10.78 18.94 20.69
C PHE A 412 -10.26 19.03 19.24
N GLY A 413 -9.73 20.19 18.88
CA GLY A 413 -9.43 20.51 17.49
C GLY A 413 -10.70 20.58 16.64
N LYS A 414 -10.59 20.19 15.36
CA LYS A 414 -11.72 20.22 14.42
C LYS A 414 -12.56 18.95 14.45
N ASN A 415 -11.95 17.78 14.72
CA ASN A 415 -12.50 16.49 14.35
C ASN A 415 -12.71 15.51 15.52
N LYS A 416 -12.13 15.77 16.70
CA LYS A 416 -12.27 14.90 17.86
C LYS A 416 -13.43 15.38 18.73
N PHE A 417 -14.39 14.48 18.93
CA PHE A 417 -15.59 14.74 19.75
C PHE A 417 -15.80 13.57 20.71
N VAL A 418 -16.25 13.89 21.91
CA VAL A 418 -16.66 12.91 22.90
C VAL A 418 -17.83 13.44 23.71
N LYS A 419 -18.81 12.60 24.00
CA LYS A 419 -19.87 12.89 24.95
C LYS A 419 -19.39 12.42 26.32
N VAL A 420 -19.28 13.33 27.26
CA VAL A 420 -18.88 13.02 28.65
C VAL A 420 -20.11 12.99 29.52
N ILE A 421 -20.26 11.90 30.23
CA ILE A 421 -21.34 11.68 31.21
C ILE A 421 -20.74 11.30 32.57
N LYS A 422 -21.52 11.57 33.62
CA LYS A 422 -21.22 10.98 34.92
C LYS A 422 -21.56 9.50 34.92
N LYS A 423 -20.68 8.69 35.49
CA LYS A 423 -20.93 7.28 35.75
C LYS A 423 -21.97 7.07 36.83
#